data_fd50a465da25c8a172e536f7e49650ff
#
_entry.id   fd50a465da25c8a172e536f7e49650ff
#
_cell.length_a   1.000
_cell.length_b   1.000
_cell.length_c   1.000
_cell.angle_alpha   90.00
_cell.angle_beta   90.00
_cell.angle_gamma   90.00
#
_symmetry.space_group_name_H-M   'P 1'
#
loop_
_entity.id
_entity.type
_entity.pdbx_description
1 polymer ?
#
loop_
_entity_poly.entity_id
_entity_poly.type
_entity_poly.pdbx_seq_one_letter_code
_entity_poly.pdbx_strand_id
1 'polypeptide(L)'
;MFQYQNPVIAFLVKIANMLIASFCWLLGCVPIVTLLPACAALHTTVDRAVFTGQPVVRTFWEAYRSAMKPGISLSIGCEVLGALLYLGIRTGLQIWSTGIFGACYMALGVLLGTLFVVTVICLPPVLSRFEGGAVTILRLAVYFSGRKLLRTALFAVLLALMFLAVDFFPLLLLVLPAVYADLFRGAIGRDMTRYIRENGLEEAVEPQPRQPEQEESALGALEWDRVLSGKAEEEVHGQH
;
A
#
# COMPACT_ATOMS: atom_id res chain seq x y z
N MET A 1 1.89 11.31 24.11
CA MET A 1 1.45 11.98 22.86
C MET A 1 2.02 13.38 22.83
N PHE A 2 3.00 13.67 21.99
CA PHE A 2 3.49 15.04 21.83
C PHE A 2 2.49 15.79 20.94
N GLN A 3 1.56 16.52 21.55
CA GLN A 3 0.76 17.51 20.84
C GLN A 3 1.68 18.68 20.50
N TYR A 4 2.15 18.71 19.28
CA TYR A 4 2.85 19.87 18.76
C TYR A 4 1.84 21.01 18.59
N GLN A 5 1.83 21.96 19.53
CA GLN A 5 0.96 23.14 19.48
C GLN A 5 1.30 24.09 18.31
N ASN A 6 2.49 23.95 17.72
CA ASN A 6 2.93 24.76 16.58
C ASN A 6 2.68 24.04 15.25
N PRO A 7 1.86 24.61 14.33
CA PRO A 7 1.57 24.00 13.04
C PRO A 7 2.82 23.82 12.16
N VAL A 8 3.85 24.66 12.33
CA VAL A 8 5.12 24.56 11.60
C VAL A 8 5.90 23.31 12.02
N ILE A 9 5.96 23.01 13.32
CA ILE A 9 6.65 21.83 13.83
C ILE A 9 5.92 20.54 13.37
N ALA A 10 4.61 20.54 13.41
CA ALA A 10 3.80 19.41 12.91
C ALA A 10 4.03 19.15 11.41
N PHE A 11 4.15 20.21 10.62
CA PHE A 11 4.47 20.13 9.19
C PHE A 11 5.89 19.57 8.94
N LEU A 12 6.90 20.05 9.67
CA LEU A 12 8.28 19.56 9.57
C LEU A 12 8.39 18.08 9.96
N VAL A 13 7.71 17.66 11.03
CA VAL A 13 7.66 16.26 11.46
C VAL A 13 7.00 15.40 10.39
N LYS A 14 5.91 15.87 9.76
CA LYS A 14 5.25 15.16 8.66
C LYS A 14 6.21 14.95 7.49
N ILE A 15 6.95 15.98 7.08
CA ILE A 15 7.96 15.87 6.01
C ILE A 15 9.07 14.89 6.39
N ALA A 16 9.60 14.97 7.60
CA ALA A 16 10.63 14.05 8.08
C ALA A 16 10.15 12.59 8.05
N ASN A 17 8.92 12.33 8.51
CA ASN A 17 8.32 11.00 8.47
C ASN A 17 8.12 10.49 7.04
N MET A 18 7.73 11.37 6.09
CA MET A 18 7.63 11.02 4.67
C MET A 18 9.00 10.68 4.07
N LEU A 19 10.05 11.42 4.41
CA LEU A 19 11.41 11.14 3.98
C LEU A 19 11.90 9.77 4.47
N ILE A 20 11.68 9.47 5.76
CA ILE A 20 12.03 8.18 6.35
C ILE A 20 11.26 7.04 5.67
N ALA A 21 9.96 7.21 5.42
CA ALA A 21 9.14 6.21 4.74
C ALA A 21 9.63 5.94 3.31
N SER A 22 9.98 6.98 2.54
CA SER A 22 10.54 6.84 1.19
C SER A 22 11.91 6.18 1.20
N PHE A 23 12.75 6.47 2.20
CA PHE A 23 14.05 5.80 2.35
C PHE A 23 13.89 4.31 2.66
N CYS A 24 12.98 3.94 3.56
CA CYS A 24 12.64 2.54 3.82
C CYS A 24 12.11 1.84 2.55
N TRP A 25 11.28 2.54 1.77
CA TRP A 25 10.77 2.04 0.50
C TRP A 25 11.89 1.77 -0.50
N LEU A 26 12.86 2.67 -0.65
CA LEU A 26 14.03 2.46 -1.51
C LEU A 26 14.81 1.20 -1.11
N LEU A 27 15.04 1.00 0.19
CA LEU A 27 15.67 -0.22 0.69
C LEU A 27 14.84 -1.48 0.39
N GLY A 28 13.52 -1.38 0.51
CA GLY A 28 12.61 -2.48 0.21
C GLY A 28 12.51 -2.81 -1.29
N CYS A 29 12.86 -1.87 -2.19
CA CYS A 29 12.82 -2.06 -3.63
C CYS A 29 14.12 -2.65 -4.22
N VAL A 30 15.17 -2.86 -3.42
CA VAL A 30 16.46 -3.41 -3.92
C VAL A 30 16.28 -4.74 -4.69
N PRO A 31 15.49 -5.72 -4.23
CA PRO A 31 15.08 -6.82 -5.08
C PRO A 31 13.87 -6.39 -5.92
N ILE A 32 13.94 -6.54 -7.26
CA ILE A 32 12.85 -6.16 -8.19
C ILE A 32 11.54 -6.87 -7.84
N VAL A 33 11.63 -8.15 -7.46
CA VAL A 33 10.49 -8.99 -7.07
C VAL A 33 9.71 -8.46 -5.87
N THR A 34 10.34 -7.65 -5.02
CA THR A 34 9.71 -7.06 -3.83
C THR A 34 9.17 -5.65 -4.03
N LEU A 35 9.17 -5.16 -5.27
CA LEU A 35 8.67 -3.82 -5.61
C LEU A 35 7.21 -3.62 -5.17
N LEU A 36 6.34 -4.60 -5.45
CA LEU A 36 4.92 -4.52 -5.12
C LEU A 36 4.67 -4.52 -3.60
N PRO A 37 5.25 -5.47 -2.80
CA PRO A 37 5.15 -5.41 -1.34
C PRO A 37 5.75 -4.13 -0.75
N ALA A 38 6.85 -3.61 -1.30
CA ALA A 38 7.45 -2.35 -0.83
C ALA A 38 6.51 -1.15 -1.08
N CYS A 39 5.87 -1.09 -2.26
CA CYS A 39 4.87 -0.06 -2.54
C CYS A 39 3.64 -0.19 -1.62
N ALA A 40 3.15 -1.40 -1.36
CA ALA A 40 2.04 -1.62 -0.42
C ALA A 40 2.41 -1.19 1.00
N ALA A 41 3.61 -1.54 1.48
CA ALA A 41 4.12 -1.11 2.78
C ALA A 41 4.24 0.41 2.88
N LEU A 42 4.66 1.10 1.81
CA LEU A 42 4.69 2.55 1.76
C LEU A 42 3.30 3.16 1.95
N HIS A 43 2.28 2.65 1.24
CA HIS A 43 0.89 3.11 1.40
C HIS A 43 0.39 2.90 2.83
N THR A 44 0.63 1.73 3.44
CA THR A 44 0.28 1.46 4.85
C THR A 44 1.02 2.40 5.80
N THR A 45 2.30 2.66 5.57
CA THR A 45 3.12 3.53 6.42
C THR A 45 2.66 4.98 6.35
N VAL A 46 2.32 5.47 5.16
CA VAL A 46 1.75 6.82 5.01
C VAL A 46 0.41 6.91 5.71
N ASP A 47 -0.45 5.90 5.58
CA ASP A 47 -1.76 5.89 6.24
C ASP A 47 -1.65 5.86 7.78
N ARG A 48 -0.76 5.02 8.34
CA ARG A 48 -0.67 4.78 9.79
C ARG A 48 0.36 5.66 10.49
N ALA A 49 1.60 5.73 9.99
CA ALA A 49 2.68 6.40 10.70
C ALA A 49 2.69 7.92 10.50
N VAL A 50 2.48 8.39 9.27
CA VAL A 50 2.56 9.83 8.97
C VAL A 50 1.39 10.59 9.58
N PHE A 51 0.20 9.98 9.64
CA PHE A 51 -1.01 10.64 10.13
C PHE A 51 -1.37 10.30 11.58
N THR A 52 -0.99 9.13 12.12
CA THR A 52 -1.29 8.74 13.50
C THR A 52 -0.11 8.85 14.46
N GLY A 53 1.08 9.20 13.94
CA GLY A 53 2.27 9.41 14.77
C GLY A 53 2.95 8.12 15.25
N GLN A 54 2.67 6.98 14.62
CA GLN A 54 3.35 5.73 14.92
C GLN A 54 4.81 5.74 14.43
N PRO A 55 5.72 4.88 14.96
CA PRO A 55 7.10 4.81 14.53
C PRO A 55 7.20 4.31 13.08
N VAL A 56 7.61 5.18 12.16
CA VAL A 56 7.62 4.97 10.70
C VAL A 56 8.35 3.70 10.28
N VAL A 57 9.57 3.49 10.78
CA VAL A 57 10.42 2.35 10.40
C VAL A 57 9.78 1.02 10.80
N ARG A 58 9.27 0.94 12.02
CA ARG A 58 8.62 -0.27 12.53
C ARG A 58 7.36 -0.59 11.73
N THR A 59 6.50 0.41 11.53
CA THR A 59 5.25 0.25 10.75
C THR A 59 5.55 -0.19 9.32
N PHE A 60 6.60 0.35 8.69
CA PHE A 60 7.01 -0.05 7.35
C PHE A 60 7.41 -1.53 7.30
N TRP A 61 8.31 -1.99 8.19
CA TRP A 61 8.79 -3.37 8.18
C TRP A 61 7.72 -4.39 8.55
N GLU A 62 6.81 -4.06 9.45
CA GLU A 62 5.64 -4.89 9.78
C GLU A 62 4.72 -5.04 8.56
N ALA A 63 4.35 -3.92 7.91
CA ALA A 63 3.55 -3.92 6.70
C ALA A 63 4.25 -4.63 5.52
N TYR A 64 5.56 -4.43 5.37
CA TYR A 64 6.35 -5.09 4.33
C TYR A 64 6.35 -6.61 4.49
N ARG A 65 6.56 -7.11 5.71
CA ARG A 65 6.53 -8.55 6.00
C ARG A 65 5.15 -9.16 5.77
N SER A 66 4.08 -8.49 6.16
CA SER A 66 2.71 -8.96 5.94
C SER A 66 2.37 -9.03 4.45
N ALA A 67 2.80 -8.04 3.67
CA ALA A 67 2.57 -7.96 2.23
C ALA A 67 3.46 -8.90 1.40
N MET A 68 4.52 -9.48 1.96
CA MET A 68 5.49 -10.27 1.19
C MET A 68 4.88 -11.49 0.53
N LYS A 69 4.11 -12.31 1.25
CA LYS A 69 3.56 -13.57 0.71
C LYS A 69 2.67 -13.35 -0.51
N PRO A 70 1.57 -12.57 -0.43
CA PRO A 70 0.74 -12.30 -1.59
C PRO A 70 1.43 -11.37 -2.61
N GLY A 71 2.24 -10.43 -2.15
CA GLY A 71 2.89 -9.43 -2.98
C GLY A 71 3.96 -10.00 -3.91
N ILE A 72 4.78 -10.94 -3.48
CA ILE A 72 5.80 -11.60 -4.33
C ILE A 72 5.13 -12.37 -5.47
N SER A 73 4.08 -13.15 -5.17
CA SER A 73 3.35 -13.89 -6.19
C SER A 73 2.74 -12.96 -7.24
N LEU A 74 2.18 -11.82 -6.80
CA LEU A 74 1.63 -10.80 -7.69
C LEU A 74 2.71 -10.07 -8.47
N SER A 75 3.87 -9.75 -7.85
CA SER A 75 5.01 -9.12 -8.55
C SER A 75 5.50 -9.97 -9.71
N ILE A 76 5.78 -11.25 -9.45
CA ILE A 76 6.23 -12.18 -10.50
C ILE A 76 5.18 -12.28 -11.62
N GLY A 77 3.90 -12.40 -11.28
CA GLY A 77 2.82 -12.41 -12.26
C GLY A 77 2.77 -11.14 -13.11
N CYS A 78 2.92 -9.96 -12.48
CA CYS A 78 2.98 -8.68 -13.18
C CYS A 78 4.23 -8.53 -14.06
N GLU A 79 5.39 -8.97 -13.58
CA GLU A 79 6.65 -8.92 -14.36
C GLU A 79 6.56 -9.79 -15.61
N VAL A 80 6.08 -11.04 -15.47
CA VAL A 80 5.90 -11.96 -16.61
C VAL A 80 4.89 -11.40 -17.61
N LEU A 81 3.73 -10.94 -17.13
CA LEU A 81 2.69 -10.38 -17.99
C LEU A 81 3.16 -9.08 -18.66
N GLY A 82 3.87 -8.23 -17.92
CA GLY A 82 4.46 -6.99 -18.45
C GLY A 82 5.50 -7.26 -19.53
N ALA A 83 6.36 -8.27 -19.33
CA ALA A 83 7.34 -8.69 -20.33
C ALA A 83 6.67 -9.22 -21.62
N LEU A 84 5.62 -10.04 -21.47
CA LEU A 84 4.83 -10.53 -22.60
C LEU A 84 4.16 -9.39 -23.39
N LEU A 85 3.56 -8.43 -22.68
CA LEU A 85 2.95 -7.26 -23.30
C LEU A 85 3.99 -6.38 -24.01
N TYR A 86 5.16 -6.18 -23.39
CA TYR A 86 6.26 -5.42 -23.98
C TYR A 86 6.74 -6.09 -25.29
N LEU A 87 6.97 -7.41 -25.29
CA LEU A 87 7.33 -8.17 -26.48
C LEU A 87 6.25 -8.08 -27.55
N GLY A 88 4.97 -8.19 -27.15
CA GLY A 88 3.83 -8.03 -28.05
C GLY A 88 3.80 -6.66 -28.73
N ILE A 89 3.97 -5.57 -27.96
CA ILE A 89 4.02 -4.21 -28.51
C ILE A 89 5.23 -4.03 -29.44
N ARG A 90 6.40 -4.55 -29.06
CA ARG A 90 7.59 -4.50 -29.92
C ARG A 90 7.39 -5.22 -31.25
N THR A 91 6.78 -6.41 -31.22
CA THR A 91 6.43 -7.17 -32.41
C THR A 91 5.40 -6.39 -33.25
N GLY A 92 4.41 -5.79 -32.64
CA GLY A 92 3.43 -4.93 -33.29
C GLY A 92 4.05 -3.75 -34.05
N LEU A 93 5.06 -3.11 -33.45
CA LEU A 93 5.82 -2.03 -34.14
C LEU A 93 6.55 -2.50 -35.40
N GLN A 94 7.04 -3.74 -35.42
CA GLN A 94 7.70 -4.31 -36.59
C GLN A 94 6.69 -4.64 -37.70
N ILE A 95 5.48 -5.08 -37.33
CA ILE A 95 4.42 -5.48 -38.27
C ILE A 95 3.52 -4.30 -38.68
N TRP A 96 3.74 -3.10 -38.11
CA TRP A 96 2.92 -1.92 -38.41
C TRP A 96 2.75 -1.62 -39.90
N SER A 97 3.77 -1.89 -40.69
CA SER A 97 3.77 -1.67 -42.15
C SER A 97 2.94 -2.69 -42.94
N THR A 98 2.45 -3.77 -42.33
CA THR A 98 1.70 -4.83 -43.04
C THR A 98 0.21 -4.51 -43.24
N GLY A 99 -0.19 -3.23 -43.10
CA GLY A 99 -1.55 -2.76 -43.35
C GLY A 99 -2.50 -2.92 -42.18
N ILE A 100 -3.77 -3.22 -42.47
CA ILE A 100 -4.86 -3.19 -41.49
C ILE A 100 -4.67 -4.18 -40.36
N PHE A 101 -4.08 -5.33 -40.59
CA PHE A 101 -3.79 -6.34 -39.54
C PHE A 101 -2.76 -5.83 -38.53
N GLY A 102 -1.69 -5.16 -39.01
CA GLY A 102 -0.68 -4.55 -38.13
C GLY A 102 -1.30 -3.45 -37.22
N ALA A 103 -2.18 -2.62 -37.81
CA ALA A 103 -2.90 -1.58 -37.06
C ALA A 103 -3.83 -2.16 -36.00
N CYS A 104 -4.62 -3.19 -36.32
CA CYS A 104 -5.49 -3.87 -35.36
C CYS A 104 -4.71 -4.53 -34.22
N TYR A 105 -3.59 -5.18 -34.54
CA TYR A 105 -2.71 -5.81 -33.53
C TYR A 105 -2.13 -4.78 -32.58
N MET A 106 -1.65 -3.64 -33.09
CA MET A 106 -1.13 -2.54 -32.29
C MET A 106 -2.21 -1.92 -31.40
N ALA A 107 -3.42 -1.68 -31.94
CA ALA A 107 -4.53 -1.14 -31.17
C ALA A 107 -4.89 -2.05 -30.01
N LEU A 108 -4.93 -3.37 -30.23
CA LEU A 108 -5.17 -4.36 -29.16
C LEU A 108 -4.03 -4.36 -28.13
N GLY A 109 -2.78 -4.31 -28.57
CA GLY A 109 -1.61 -4.28 -27.69
C GLY A 109 -1.60 -3.03 -26.80
N VAL A 110 -1.90 -1.86 -27.36
CA VAL A 110 -2.00 -0.59 -26.60
C VAL A 110 -3.17 -0.65 -25.62
N LEU A 111 -4.32 -1.18 -26.02
CA LEU A 111 -5.49 -1.33 -25.15
C LEU A 111 -5.17 -2.23 -23.94
N LEU A 112 -4.60 -3.41 -24.19
CA LEU A 112 -4.22 -4.35 -23.14
C LEU A 112 -3.10 -3.78 -22.26
N GLY A 113 -2.12 -3.11 -22.83
CA GLY A 113 -1.04 -2.43 -22.10
C GLY A 113 -1.58 -1.35 -21.18
N THR A 114 -2.50 -0.53 -21.66
CA THR A 114 -3.14 0.52 -20.85
C THR A 114 -3.92 -0.10 -19.68
N LEU A 115 -4.72 -1.14 -19.93
CA LEU A 115 -5.49 -1.83 -18.89
C LEU A 115 -4.55 -2.45 -17.85
N PHE A 116 -3.44 -3.04 -18.29
CA PHE A 116 -2.42 -3.60 -17.42
C PHE A 116 -1.79 -2.53 -16.51
N VAL A 117 -1.31 -1.42 -17.08
CA VAL A 117 -0.71 -0.32 -16.31
C VAL A 117 -1.68 0.23 -15.26
N VAL A 118 -2.93 0.47 -15.64
CA VAL A 118 -3.96 0.98 -14.74
C VAL A 118 -4.23 -0.02 -13.61
N THR A 119 -4.22 -1.32 -13.88
CA THR A 119 -4.40 -2.37 -12.86
C THR A 119 -3.20 -2.42 -11.92
N VAL A 120 -1.97 -2.39 -12.44
CA VAL A 120 -0.74 -2.43 -11.63
C VAL A 120 -0.65 -1.23 -10.68
N ILE A 121 -1.09 -0.05 -11.09
CA ILE A 121 -1.14 1.15 -10.22
C ILE A 121 -2.13 0.98 -9.06
N CYS A 122 -3.23 0.24 -9.25
CA CYS A 122 -4.21 -0.03 -8.20
C CYS A 122 -3.80 -1.18 -7.26
N LEU A 123 -2.86 -2.05 -7.65
CA LEU A 123 -2.45 -3.21 -6.86
C LEU A 123 -1.85 -2.86 -5.48
N PRO A 124 -0.86 -1.94 -5.35
CA PRO A 124 -0.26 -1.63 -4.06
C PRO A 124 -1.26 -1.12 -3.01
N PRO A 125 -2.15 -0.17 -3.31
CA PRO A 125 -3.12 0.32 -2.33
C PRO A 125 -4.21 -0.72 -2.00
N VAL A 126 -4.54 -1.64 -2.91
CA VAL A 126 -5.43 -2.76 -2.60
C VAL A 126 -4.72 -3.76 -1.70
N LEU A 127 -3.47 -4.11 -2.01
CA LEU A 127 -2.63 -5.02 -1.20
C LEU A 127 -2.38 -4.47 0.21
N SER A 128 -2.32 -3.13 0.37
CA SER A 128 -2.12 -2.49 1.68
C SER A 128 -3.35 -2.52 2.59
N ARG A 129 -4.54 -2.80 2.06
CA ARG A 129 -5.82 -2.69 2.79
C ARG A 129 -6.61 -3.99 2.89
N PHE A 130 -6.33 -4.95 2.02
CA PHE A 130 -7.06 -6.21 1.98
C PHE A 130 -6.13 -7.38 2.25
N GLU A 131 -6.47 -8.20 3.24
CA GLU A 131 -5.86 -9.48 3.48
C GLU A 131 -6.56 -10.53 2.62
N GLY A 132 -5.80 -11.28 1.83
CA GLY A 132 -6.38 -12.32 1.00
C GLY A 132 -5.37 -12.96 0.06
N GLY A 133 -5.83 -13.97 -0.68
CA GLY A 133 -5.02 -14.61 -1.72
C GLY A 133 -4.75 -13.68 -2.90
N ALA A 134 -3.64 -13.91 -3.60
CA ALA A 134 -3.21 -13.11 -4.76
C ALA A 134 -4.34 -12.91 -5.81
N VAL A 135 -5.15 -13.94 -6.04
CA VAL A 135 -6.26 -13.89 -7.00
C VAL A 135 -7.37 -12.94 -6.55
N THR A 136 -7.69 -12.92 -5.25
CA THR A 136 -8.72 -12.02 -4.69
C THR A 136 -8.27 -10.57 -4.79
N ILE A 137 -7.00 -10.29 -4.45
CA ILE A 137 -6.40 -8.96 -4.55
C ILE A 137 -6.39 -8.49 -6.00
N LEU A 138 -6.03 -9.37 -6.95
CA LEU A 138 -6.04 -9.05 -8.38
C LEU A 138 -7.46 -8.72 -8.88
N ARG A 139 -8.47 -9.51 -8.51
CA ARG A 139 -9.88 -9.24 -8.86
C ARG A 139 -10.35 -7.89 -8.33
N LEU A 140 -10.02 -7.56 -7.09
CA LEU A 140 -10.34 -6.26 -6.49
C LEU A 140 -9.62 -5.12 -7.20
N ALA A 141 -8.33 -5.28 -7.54
CA ALA A 141 -7.57 -4.27 -8.27
C ALA A 141 -8.17 -4.00 -9.66
N VAL A 142 -8.55 -5.04 -10.41
CA VAL A 142 -9.23 -4.91 -11.72
C VAL A 142 -10.59 -4.22 -11.56
N TYR A 143 -11.37 -4.59 -10.54
CA TYR A 143 -12.67 -3.97 -10.28
C TYR A 143 -12.56 -2.46 -9.99
N PHE A 144 -11.65 -2.07 -9.08
CA PHE A 144 -11.41 -0.65 -8.76
C PHE A 144 -10.84 0.13 -9.93
N SER A 145 -9.94 -0.50 -10.69
CA SER A 145 -9.36 0.05 -11.90
C SER A 145 -10.45 0.39 -12.94
N GLY A 146 -11.39 -0.54 -13.18
CA GLY A 146 -12.47 -0.36 -14.16
C GLY A 146 -13.50 0.69 -13.75
N ARG A 147 -13.86 0.76 -12.46
CA ARG A 147 -14.91 1.67 -11.99
C ARG A 147 -14.51 3.15 -12.03
N LYS A 148 -13.20 3.47 -11.96
CA LYS A 148 -12.67 4.84 -11.92
C LYS A 148 -11.50 5.03 -12.87
N LEU A 149 -11.60 4.49 -14.08
CA LEU A 149 -10.59 4.54 -15.13
C LEU A 149 -9.97 5.94 -15.29
N LEU A 150 -10.79 6.99 -15.32
CA LEU A 150 -10.31 8.37 -15.51
C LEU A 150 -9.41 8.84 -14.38
N ARG A 151 -9.77 8.54 -13.12
CA ARG A 151 -8.92 8.90 -11.97
C ARG A 151 -7.63 8.09 -11.93
N THR A 152 -7.71 6.78 -12.22
CA THR A 152 -6.53 5.92 -12.24
C THR A 152 -5.61 6.29 -13.41
N ALA A 153 -6.15 6.67 -14.57
CA ALA A 153 -5.37 7.21 -15.69
C ALA A 153 -4.65 8.52 -15.31
N LEU A 154 -5.32 9.40 -14.55
CA LEU A 154 -4.67 10.61 -14.02
C LEU A 154 -3.48 10.26 -13.12
N PHE A 155 -3.62 9.25 -12.24
CA PHE A 155 -2.52 8.77 -11.41
C PHE A 155 -1.40 8.10 -12.22
N ALA A 156 -1.72 7.44 -13.34
CA ALA A 156 -0.72 6.92 -14.27
C ALA A 156 0.11 8.04 -14.91
N VAL A 157 -0.56 9.11 -15.33
CA VAL A 157 0.12 10.32 -15.86
C VAL A 157 0.97 10.98 -14.78
N LEU A 158 0.45 11.09 -13.56
CA LEU A 158 1.21 11.64 -12.43
C LEU A 158 2.46 10.81 -12.12
N LEU A 159 2.34 9.48 -12.16
CA LEU A 159 3.47 8.56 -11.98
C LEU A 159 4.52 8.74 -13.09
N ALA A 160 4.09 8.86 -14.35
CA ALA A 160 4.99 9.11 -15.48
C ALA A 160 5.71 10.47 -15.33
N LEU A 161 4.99 11.52 -14.90
CA LEU A 161 5.59 12.83 -14.60
C LEU A 161 6.60 12.74 -13.45
N MET A 162 6.33 11.93 -12.44
CA MET A 162 7.28 11.68 -11.35
C MET A 162 8.57 11.03 -11.84
N PHE A 163 8.48 10.01 -12.69
CA PHE A 163 9.67 9.38 -13.28
C PHE A 163 10.48 10.40 -14.08
N LEU A 164 9.81 11.22 -14.89
CA LEU A 164 10.48 12.29 -15.66
C LEU A 164 11.14 13.31 -14.73
N ALA A 165 10.51 13.69 -13.62
CA ALA A 165 11.09 14.63 -12.66
C ALA A 165 12.32 14.06 -11.95
N VAL A 166 12.33 12.76 -11.67
CA VAL A 166 13.48 12.07 -11.06
C VAL A 166 14.68 12.03 -11.99
N ASP A 167 14.49 11.91 -13.32
CA ASP A 167 15.57 11.99 -14.31
C ASP A 167 16.30 13.32 -14.26
N PHE A 168 15.59 14.43 -13.98
CA PHE A 168 16.20 15.75 -13.83
C PHE A 168 16.81 15.99 -12.43
N PHE A 169 16.14 15.49 -11.39
CA PHE A 169 16.54 15.67 -10.00
C PHE A 169 16.41 14.38 -9.21
N PRO A 170 17.46 13.53 -9.13
CA PRO A 170 17.42 12.25 -8.42
C PRO A 170 17.04 12.34 -6.94
N LEU A 171 17.31 13.49 -6.30
CA LEU A 171 16.91 13.74 -4.90
C LEU A 171 15.40 13.70 -4.70
N LEU A 172 14.61 13.99 -5.74
CA LEU A 172 13.15 13.93 -5.70
C LEU A 172 12.64 12.51 -5.45
N LEU A 173 13.42 11.48 -5.79
CA LEU A 173 13.11 10.08 -5.49
C LEU A 173 12.89 9.83 -3.98
N LEU A 174 13.48 10.68 -3.13
CA LEU A 174 13.35 10.54 -1.68
C LEU A 174 12.03 11.11 -1.12
N VAL A 175 11.34 11.98 -1.86
CA VAL A 175 10.11 12.65 -1.40
C VAL A 175 8.89 12.20 -2.19
N LEU A 176 9.02 12.08 -3.50
CA LEU A 176 7.93 11.83 -4.43
C LEU A 176 7.10 10.57 -4.15
N PRO A 177 7.69 9.39 -3.78
CA PRO A 177 6.90 8.20 -3.52
C PRO A 177 5.93 8.35 -2.36
N ALA A 178 6.35 9.00 -1.26
CA ALA A 178 5.49 9.25 -0.12
C ALA A 178 4.39 10.28 -0.43
N VAL A 179 4.72 11.32 -1.20
CA VAL A 179 3.74 12.31 -1.67
C VAL A 179 2.72 11.66 -2.62
N TYR A 180 3.17 10.80 -3.52
CA TYR A 180 2.28 10.04 -4.40
C TYR A 180 1.31 9.15 -3.61
N ALA A 181 1.80 8.43 -2.59
CA ALA A 181 0.97 7.61 -1.72
C ALA A 181 -0.06 8.44 -0.95
N ASP A 182 0.30 9.65 -0.47
CA ASP A 182 -0.61 10.57 0.21
C ASP A 182 -1.70 11.10 -0.73
N LEU A 183 -1.34 11.51 -1.95
CA LEU A 183 -2.29 11.96 -2.98
C LEU A 183 -3.26 10.84 -3.38
N PHE A 184 -2.75 9.63 -3.58
CA PHE A 184 -3.57 8.46 -3.91
C PHE A 184 -4.57 8.14 -2.80
N ARG A 185 -4.12 8.20 -1.53
CA ARG A 185 -4.97 8.06 -0.36
C ARG A 185 -6.12 9.07 -0.37
N GLY A 186 -5.82 10.34 -0.63
CA GLY A 186 -6.83 11.40 -0.64
C GLY A 186 -7.90 11.23 -1.73
N ALA A 187 -7.52 10.69 -2.89
CA ALA A 187 -8.40 10.59 -4.05
C ALA A 187 -9.18 9.27 -4.12
N ILE A 188 -8.54 8.14 -3.86
CA ILE A 188 -9.11 6.79 -4.06
C ILE A 188 -9.35 6.09 -2.72
N GLY A 189 -8.55 6.41 -1.70
CA GLY A 189 -8.65 5.76 -0.39
C GLY A 189 -10.02 5.90 0.26
N ARG A 190 -10.66 7.06 0.13
CA ARG A 190 -12.03 7.31 0.63
C ARG A 190 -13.09 6.43 -0.05
N ASP A 191 -12.93 6.18 -1.33
CA ASP A 191 -13.83 5.32 -2.09
C ASP A 191 -13.65 3.85 -1.74
N MET A 192 -12.41 3.42 -1.47
CA MET A 192 -12.09 2.07 -0.97
C MET A 192 -12.74 1.84 0.41
N THR A 193 -12.58 2.77 1.32
CA THR A 193 -13.19 2.68 2.66
C THR A 193 -14.71 2.61 2.59
N ARG A 194 -15.34 3.38 1.69
CA ARG A 194 -16.78 3.30 1.47
C ARG A 194 -17.19 1.93 0.94
N TYR A 195 -16.46 1.37 -0.02
CA TYR A 195 -16.74 0.05 -0.59
C TYR A 195 -16.62 -1.06 0.46
N ILE A 196 -15.60 -1.01 1.32
CA ILE A 196 -15.39 -1.95 2.42
C ILE A 196 -16.60 -1.95 3.35
N ARG A 197 -17.08 -0.75 3.73
CA ARG A 197 -18.25 -0.57 4.60
C ARG A 197 -19.55 -1.05 3.94
N GLU A 198 -19.77 -0.72 2.68
CA GLU A 198 -21.00 -1.09 1.93
C GLU A 198 -21.12 -2.61 1.71
N ASN A 199 -20.00 -3.33 1.62
CA ASN A 199 -20.00 -4.77 1.35
C ASN A 199 -19.71 -5.63 2.59
N GLY A 200 -19.62 -5.05 3.77
CA GLY A 200 -19.34 -5.79 5.01
C GLY A 200 -17.98 -6.49 5.04
N LEU A 201 -17.00 -6.01 4.25
CA LEU A 201 -15.66 -6.59 4.14
C LEU A 201 -14.73 -6.09 5.26
N GLU A 202 -15.28 -5.59 6.37
CA GLU A 202 -14.50 -5.06 7.49
C GLU A 202 -13.60 -6.13 8.13
N GLU A 203 -14.03 -7.39 8.11
CA GLU A 203 -13.24 -8.53 8.58
C GLU A 203 -12.06 -8.91 7.65
N ALA A 204 -12.13 -8.54 6.38
CA ALA A 204 -11.05 -8.76 5.41
C ALA A 204 -10.02 -7.62 5.39
N VAL A 205 -10.27 -6.58 6.17
CA VAL A 205 -9.32 -5.49 6.41
C VAL A 205 -8.51 -5.83 7.65
N GLU A 206 -7.19 -5.76 7.54
CA GLU A 206 -6.28 -5.94 8.67
C GLU A 206 -6.81 -5.22 9.92
N PRO A 207 -6.98 -5.92 11.05
CA PRO A 207 -7.46 -5.29 12.27
C PRO A 207 -6.58 -4.07 12.58
N GLN A 208 -7.20 -2.91 12.71
CA GLN A 208 -6.47 -1.71 13.08
C GLN A 208 -5.66 -2.03 14.36
N PRO A 209 -4.36 -1.65 14.43
CA PRO A 209 -3.59 -1.87 15.64
C PRO A 209 -4.40 -1.32 16.80
N ARG A 210 -4.64 -2.16 17.79
CA ARG A 210 -5.41 -1.80 18.98
C ARG A 210 -4.88 -0.48 19.49
N GLN A 211 -5.77 0.48 19.68
CA GLN A 211 -5.38 1.77 20.21
C GLN A 211 -4.65 1.52 21.55
N PRO A 212 -3.56 2.22 21.85
CA PRO A 212 -2.79 2.00 23.08
C PRO A 212 -3.67 2.06 24.34
N GLU A 213 -4.78 2.81 24.32
CA GLU A 213 -5.79 2.83 25.38
C GLU A 213 -6.49 1.46 25.57
N GLN A 214 -6.63 0.64 24.51
CA GLN A 214 -7.23 -0.70 24.64
C GLN A 214 -6.21 -1.73 25.14
N GLU A 215 -4.93 -1.58 24.80
CA GLU A 215 -3.86 -2.40 25.38
C GLU A 215 -3.62 -2.08 26.85
N GLU A 216 -3.62 -0.81 27.22
CA GLU A 216 -3.51 -0.38 28.62
C GLU A 216 -4.71 -0.86 29.46
N SER A 217 -5.93 -0.78 28.92
CA SER A 217 -7.11 -1.28 29.62
C SER A 217 -7.13 -2.80 29.73
N ALA A 218 -6.66 -3.53 28.71
CA ALA A 218 -6.55 -4.99 28.74
C ALA A 218 -5.43 -5.48 29.67
N LEU A 219 -4.28 -4.79 29.69
CA LEU A 219 -3.20 -5.05 30.64
C LEU A 219 -3.64 -4.75 32.07
N GLY A 220 -4.33 -3.63 32.28
CA GLY A 220 -4.90 -3.30 33.58
C GLY A 220 -5.91 -4.35 34.08
N ALA A 221 -6.81 -4.84 33.21
CA ALA A 221 -7.75 -5.89 33.56
C ALA A 221 -7.06 -7.22 33.94
N LEU A 222 -6.00 -7.62 33.20
CA LEU A 222 -5.21 -8.81 33.50
C LEU A 222 -4.42 -8.67 34.80
N GLU A 223 -3.96 -7.48 35.14
CA GLU A 223 -3.25 -7.20 36.38
C GLU A 223 -4.20 -7.25 37.59
N TRP A 224 -5.41 -6.70 37.45
CA TRP A 224 -6.45 -6.80 38.45
C TRP A 224 -6.90 -8.25 38.70
N ASP A 225 -7.11 -9.06 37.66
CA ASP A 225 -7.46 -10.48 37.79
C ASP A 225 -6.35 -11.26 38.54
N ARG A 226 -5.07 -10.96 38.29
CA ARG A 226 -3.96 -11.58 38.98
C ARG A 226 -3.88 -11.20 40.45
N VAL A 227 -4.16 -9.92 40.76
CA VAL A 227 -4.21 -9.42 42.17
C VAL A 227 -5.39 -10.02 42.93
N LEU A 228 -6.54 -10.17 42.27
CA LEU A 228 -7.72 -10.78 42.89
C LEU A 228 -7.56 -12.28 43.13
N SER A 229 -6.95 -13.02 42.20
CA SER A 229 -6.68 -14.44 42.37
C SER A 229 -5.62 -14.72 43.42
N GLY A 230 -4.57 -13.88 43.50
CA GLY A 230 -3.57 -13.98 44.59
C GLY A 230 -4.10 -13.73 45.99
N LYS A 231 -5.05 -12.79 46.13
CA LYS A 231 -5.72 -12.56 47.43
C LYS A 231 -6.66 -13.70 47.84
N ALA A 232 -7.31 -14.34 46.86
CA ALA A 232 -8.17 -15.48 47.14
C ALA A 232 -7.36 -16.73 47.63
N GLU A 233 -6.14 -16.90 47.16
CA GLU A 233 -5.24 -17.97 47.62
C GLU A 233 -4.69 -17.69 49.05
N GLU A 234 -4.41 -16.42 49.40
CA GLU A 234 -3.97 -16.05 50.75
C GLU A 234 -5.06 -16.23 51.81
N GLU A 235 -6.34 -15.93 51.48
CA GLU A 235 -7.47 -16.13 52.41
C GLU A 235 -7.75 -17.63 52.67
N VAL A 236 -7.53 -18.50 51.70
CA VAL A 236 -7.70 -19.95 51.86
C VAL A 236 -6.58 -20.58 52.71
N HIS A 237 -5.37 -20.05 52.68
CA HIS A 237 -4.22 -20.58 53.48
C HIS A 237 -4.14 -20.02 54.90
N GLY A 238 -4.90 -18.95 55.23
CA GLY A 238 -4.92 -18.35 56.55
C GLY A 238 -5.98 -18.95 57.53
N GLN A 239 -6.74 -19.97 57.10
CA GLN A 239 -7.79 -20.61 57.91
C GLN A 239 -7.45 -22.05 58.38
N HIS A 240 -6.18 -22.40 58.46
CA HIS A 240 -5.72 -23.66 59.05
C HIS A 240 -4.80 -23.46 60.27
#